data_18bd63b2eba0997ff5ac735a73a02449
#
_entry.id   18bd63b2eba0997ff5ac735a73a02449
#
_cell.length_a   1.000
_cell.length_b   1.000
_cell.length_c   1.000
_cell.angle_alpha   90.00
_cell.angle_beta   90.00
_cell.angle_gamma   90.00
#
_symmetry.space_group_name_H-M   'P 1'
#
loop_
_entity.id
_entity.type
_entity.pdbx_description
1 polymer ?
#
loop_
_entity_poly.entity_id
_entity_poly.type
_entity_poly.pdbx_seq_one_letter_code
_entity_poly.pdbx_strand_id
1 'polypeptide(L)'
;MIYEYRAYYVMPGKMPALHERFSKITMSLFKKHGMQVVGFWETVIGESNELVYILAFKDLAHREQAWQAFFADPEWQEAKRVSEANGPLIERIVNKIWKPTPYSPLR
;
A
#
# COMPACT_ATOMS: atom_id res chain seq x y z
N MET A 1 7.02 14.98 8.81
CA MET A 1 6.31 13.84 8.20
C MET A 1 6.29 13.98 6.69
N ILE A 2 6.35 12.86 6.01
CA ILE A 2 6.06 12.75 4.58
C ILE A 2 4.97 11.72 4.39
N TYR A 3 4.29 11.77 3.26
CA TYR A 3 3.17 10.88 2.96
C TYR A 3 3.42 10.21 1.62
N GLU A 4 3.23 8.90 1.58
CA GLU A 4 3.33 8.15 0.35
C GLU A 4 1.94 7.80 -0.15
N TYR A 5 1.58 8.36 -1.30
CA TYR A 5 0.37 8.04 -2.05
C TYR A 5 0.69 6.84 -2.95
N ARG A 6 -0.17 5.82 -2.90
CA ARG A 6 -0.02 4.62 -3.74
C ARG A 6 -1.37 4.30 -4.36
N ALA A 7 -1.41 4.32 -5.69
CA ALA A 7 -2.59 3.93 -6.45
C ALA A 7 -2.30 2.60 -7.14
N TYR A 8 -3.11 1.60 -6.82
CA TYR A 8 -3.04 0.28 -7.42
C TYR A 8 -4.11 0.17 -8.50
N TYR A 9 -3.69 -0.23 -9.69
CA TYR A 9 -4.61 -0.55 -10.77
C TYR A 9 -4.70 -2.07 -10.83
N VAL A 10 -5.84 -2.59 -10.38
CA VAL A 10 -6.03 -4.00 -10.08
C VAL A 10 -6.45 -4.74 -11.34
N MET A 11 -5.95 -5.96 -11.52
CA MET A 11 -6.36 -6.82 -12.62
C MET A 11 -7.88 -7.09 -12.53
N PRO A 12 -8.59 -7.13 -13.67
CA PRO A 12 -10.03 -7.38 -13.66
C PRO A 12 -10.39 -8.64 -12.86
N GLY A 13 -11.37 -8.49 -11.96
CA GLY A 13 -11.85 -9.58 -11.11
C GLY A 13 -10.99 -9.89 -9.89
N LYS A 14 -9.88 -9.17 -9.68
CA LYS A 14 -8.94 -9.47 -8.59
C LYS A 14 -9.08 -8.57 -7.36
N MET A 15 -9.97 -7.58 -7.39
CA MET A 15 -10.16 -6.68 -6.25
C MET A 15 -10.51 -7.43 -4.95
N PRO A 16 -11.43 -8.42 -4.95
CA PRO A 16 -11.71 -9.17 -3.72
C PRO A 16 -10.47 -9.88 -3.16
N ALA A 17 -9.64 -10.48 -4.01
CA ALA A 17 -8.42 -11.15 -3.58
C ALA A 17 -7.41 -10.15 -2.99
N LEU A 18 -7.32 -8.96 -3.57
CA LEU A 18 -6.46 -7.91 -3.06
C LEU A 18 -6.94 -7.40 -1.69
N HIS A 19 -8.26 -7.19 -1.53
CA HIS A 19 -8.84 -6.82 -0.24
C HIS A 19 -8.54 -7.86 0.83
N GLU A 20 -8.63 -9.14 0.48
CA GLU A 20 -8.32 -10.21 1.41
C GLU A 20 -6.85 -10.18 1.84
N ARG A 21 -5.93 -10.00 0.89
CA ARG A 21 -4.50 -9.91 1.21
C ARG A 21 -4.20 -8.72 2.10
N PHE A 22 -4.76 -7.54 1.80
CA PHE A 22 -4.57 -6.36 2.64
C PHE A 22 -5.14 -6.55 4.04
N SER A 23 -6.38 -6.98 4.14
CA SER A 23 -7.07 -7.07 5.44
C SER A 23 -6.48 -8.13 6.35
N LYS A 24 -6.06 -9.27 5.80
CA LYS A 24 -5.57 -10.39 6.60
C LYS A 24 -4.07 -10.37 6.86
N ILE A 25 -3.27 -9.81 5.97
CA ILE A 25 -1.82 -9.92 6.04
C ILE A 25 -1.12 -8.57 5.96
N THR A 26 -1.31 -7.81 4.88
CA THR A 26 -0.53 -6.61 4.62
C THR A 26 -0.66 -5.56 5.71
N MET A 27 -1.87 -5.33 6.23
CA MET A 27 -2.11 -4.36 7.29
C MET A 27 -1.33 -4.69 8.56
N SER A 28 -1.28 -5.96 8.95
CA SER A 28 -0.50 -6.37 10.14
C SER A 28 1.00 -6.23 9.91
N LEU A 29 1.47 -6.47 8.69
CA LEU A 29 2.86 -6.27 8.32
C LEU A 29 3.26 -4.80 8.29
N PHE A 30 2.37 -3.92 7.83
CA PHE A 30 2.60 -2.48 7.93
C PHE A 30 2.83 -2.07 9.38
N LYS A 31 1.97 -2.54 10.30
CA LYS A 31 2.11 -2.27 11.72
C LYS A 31 3.42 -2.85 12.28
N LYS A 32 3.75 -4.07 11.93
CA LYS A 32 4.98 -4.75 12.37
C LYS A 32 6.22 -3.96 11.99
N HIS A 33 6.25 -3.37 10.81
CA HIS A 33 7.40 -2.64 10.27
C HIS A 33 7.33 -1.13 10.49
N GLY A 34 6.44 -0.66 11.36
CA GLY A 34 6.38 0.75 11.73
C GLY A 34 5.86 1.67 10.63
N MET A 35 5.03 1.15 9.73
CA MET A 35 4.46 1.90 8.62
C MET A 35 3.04 2.36 9.00
N GLN A 36 2.88 3.66 9.22
CA GLN A 36 1.62 4.23 9.64
C GLN A 36 0.67 4.36 8.45
N VAL A 37 -0.50 3.73 8.54
CA VAL A 37 -1.56 3.84 7.53
C VAL A 37 -2.41 5.07 7.82
N VAL A 38 -2.54 5.97 6.84
CA VAL A 38 -3.48 7.10 6.91
C VAL A 38 -4.88 6.65 6.52
N GLY A 39 -5.00 5.89 5.44
CA GLY A 39 -6.29 5.35 5.02
C GLY A 39 -6.19 4.61 3.69
N PHE A 40 -7.28 3.90 3.37
CA PHE A 40 -7.46 3.17 2.13
C PHE A 40 -8.78 3.57 1.51
N TRP A 41 -8.80 3.69 0.19
CA TRP A 41 -10.01 4.05 -0.56
C TRP A 41 -10.10 3.24 -1.84
N GLU A 42 -11.33 2.88 -2.20
CA GLU A 42 -11.64 2.29 -3.50
C GLU A 42 -12.37 3.36 -4.30
N THR A 43 -11.98 3.58 -5.54
CA THR A 43 -12.61 4.59 -6.39
C THR A 43 -14.02 4.16 -6.77
N VAL A 44 -15.02 4.94 -6.39
CA VAL A 44 -16.43 4.68 -6.71
C VAL A 44 -16.79 5.27 -8.08
N ILE A 45 -16.36 6.52 -8.32
CA ILE A 45 -16.56 7.22 -9.59
C ILE A 45 -15.20 7.65 -10.10
N GLY A 46 -14.83 7.21 -11.29
CA GLY A 46 -13.55 7.52 -11.91
C GLY A 46 -12.94 6.28 -12.55
N GLU A 47 -11.65 6.10 -12.37
CA GLU A 47 -10.92 4.96 -12.93
C GLU A 47 -11.44 3.63 -12.35
N SER A 48 -11.69 2.66 -13.25
CA SER A 48 -12.12 1.33 -12.83
C SER A 48 -10.97 0.54 -12.19
N ASN A 49 -11.30 -0.31 -11.22
CA ASN A 49 -10.34 -1.21 -10.55
C ASN A 49 -9.20 -0.45 -9.85
N GLU A 50 -9.45 0.75 -9.38
CA GLU A 50 -8.46 1.56 -8.68
C GLU A 50 -8.65 1.47 -7.17
N LEU A 51 -7.56 1.17 -6.47
CA LEU A 51 -7.48 1.21 -5.00
C LEU A 51 -6.35 2.15 -4.62
N VAL A 52 -6.63 3.10 -3.73
CA VAL A 52 -5.66 4.11 -3.31
C VAL A 52 -5.44 4.02 -1.82
N TYR A 53 -4.20 4.14 -1.38
CA TYR A 53 -3.93 4.28 0.04
C TYR A 53 -2.75 5.22 0.28
N ILE A 54 -2.66 5.71 1.50
CA ILE A 54 -1.64 6.66 1.92
C ILE A 54 -0.97 6.14 3.19
N LEU A 55 0.36 6.13 3.17
CA LEU A 55 1.20 5.81 4.32
C LEU A 55 1.92 7.08 4.79
N ALA A 56 2.21 7.16 6.08
CA ALA A 56 2.98 8.25 6.65
C ALA A 56 4.31 7.74 7.19
N PHE A 57 5.36 8.51 6.95
CA PHE A 57 6.72 8.23 7.43
C PHE A 57 7.32 9.49 8.04
N LYS A 58 8.28 9.33 8.94
CA LYS A 58 9.01 10.48 9.51
C LYS A 58 9.74 11.26 8.44
N ASP A 59 10.45 10.54 7.57
CA ASP A 59 11.30 11.05 6.51
C ASP A 59 11.58 9.97 5.48
N LEU A 60 12.36 10.28 4.46
CA LEU A 60 12.71 9.33 3.41
C LEU A 60 13.55 8.16 3.91
N ALA A 61 14.43 8.40 4.88
CA ALA A 61 15.25 7.31 5.44
C ALA A 61 14.38 6.29 6.18
N HIS A 62 13.41 6.75 6.96
CA HIS A 62 12.43 5.87 7.62
C HIS A 62 11.64 5.06 6.61
N ARG A 63 11.17 5.72 5.54
CA ARG A 63 10.44 5.04 4.46
C ARG A 63 11.27 3.94 3.82
N GLU A 64 12.52 4.23 3.48
CA GLU A 64 13.41 3.28 2.83
C GLU A 64 13.65 2.05 3.70
N GLN A 65 13.95 2.25 4.97
CA GLN A 65 14.18 1.17 5.92
C GLN A 65 12.92 0.31 6.10
N ALA A 66 11.77 0.95 6.25
CA ALA A 66 10.50 0.25 6.47
C ALA A 66 10.13 -0.63 5.27
N TRP A 67 10.24 -0.11 4.05
CA TRP A 67 9.96 -0.89 2.85
C TRP A 67 10.95 -2.03 2.65
N GLN A 68 12.23 -1.80 2.91
CA GLN A 68 13.23 -2.87 2.82
C GLN A 68 12.89 -4.02 3.77
N ALA A 69 12.56 -3.70 5.01
CA ALA A 69 12.18 -4.69 6.01
C ALA A 69 10.90 -5.43 5.61
N PHE A 70 9.91 -4.71 5.09
CA PHE A 70 8.66 -5.28 4.62
C PHE A 70 8.90 -6.29 3.49
N PHE A 71 9.63 -5.89 2.45
CA PHE A 71 9.89 -6.78 1.31
C PHE A 71 10.77 -7.98 1.66
N ALA A 72 11.63 -7.86 2.66
CA ALA A 72 12.46 -8.96 3.13
C ALA A 72 11.72 -9.92 4.08
N ASP A 73 10.53 -9.55 4.53
CA ASP A 73 9.77 -10.35 5.49
C ASP A 73 9.23 -11.62 4.82
N PRO A 74 9.57 -12.82 5.35
CA PRO A 74 9.07 -14.08 4.79
C PRO A 74 7.54 -14.18 4.76
N GLU A 75 6.84 -13.56 5.72
CA GLU A 75 5.37 -13.54 5.72
C GLU A 75 4.82 -12.82 4.49
N TRP A 76 5.45 -11.70 4.11
CA TRP A 76 5.05 -10.99 2.90
C TRP A 76 5.34 -11.82 1.65
N GLN A 77 6.54 -12.39 1.57
CA GLN A 77 6.94 -13.17 0.41
C GLN A 77 5.99 -14.35 0.20
N GLU A 78 5.62 -15.05 1.28
CA GLU A 78 4.67 -16.17 1.21
C GLU A 78 3.26 -15.70 0.86
N ALA A 79 2.80 -14.61 1.45
CA ALA A 79 1.48 -14.06 1.15
C ALA A 79 1.36 -13.65 -0.32
N LYS A 80 2.40 -13.03 -0.85
CA LYS A 80 2.44 -12.65 -2.26
C LYS A 80 2.40 -13.88 -3.15
N ARG A 81 3.21 -14.90 -2.84
CA ARG A 81 3.27 -16.14 -3.61
C ARG A 81 1.91 -16.84 -3.64
N VAL A 82 1.28 -16.97 -2.49
CA VAL A 82 -0.02 -17.65 -2.38
C VAL A 82 -1.11 -16.87 -3.09
N SER A 83 -1.20 -15.57 -2.86
CA SER A 83 -2.27 -14.73 -3.44
C SER A 83 -2.13 -14.57 -4.94
N GLU A 84 -0.94 -14.73 -5.50
CA GLU A 84 -0.68 -14.60 -6.94
C GLU A 84 -0.49 -15.94 -7.63
N ALA A 85 -0.87 -17.05 -6.98
CA ALA A 85 -0.73 -18.39 -7.56
C ALA A 85 -1.51 -18.55 -8.88
N ASN A 86 -2.59 -17.79 -9.06
CA ASN A 86 -3.41 -17.80 -10.27
C ASN A 86 -3.21 -16.54 -11.12
N GLY A 87 -2.06 -15.92 -11.01
CA GLY A 87 -1.69 -14.72 -11.74
C GLY A 87 -1.58 -13.47 -10.86
N PRO A 88 -1.07 -12.38 -11.41
CA PRO A 88 -0.88 -11.13 -10.67
C PRO A 88 -2.23 -10.53 -10.26
N LEU A 89 -2.26 -9.87 -9.10
CA LEU A 89 -3.43 -9.12 -8.64
C LEU A 89 -3.43 -7.70 -9.16
N ILE A 90 -2.26 -7.13 -9.43
CA ILE A 90 -2.07 -5.72 -9.73
C ILE A 90 -1.43 -5.59 -11.10
N GLU A 91 -2.02 -4.75 -11.95
CA GLU A 91 -1.47 -4.43 -13.27
C GLU A 91 -0.30 -3.47 -13.17
N ARG A 92 -0.49 -2.35 -12.42
CA ARG A 92 0.54 -1.34 -12.19
C ARG A 92 0.28 -0.57 -10.92
N ILE A 93 1.33 0.06 -10.43
CA ILE A 93 1.27 0.92 -9.24
C ILE A 93 1.81 2.29 -9.65
N VAL A 94 1.11 3.33 -9.24
CA VAL A 94 1.59 4.72 -9.32
C VAL A 94 1.77 5.20 -7.89
N ASN A 95 2.97 5.69 -7.56
CA ASN A 95 3.22 6.23 -6.23
C ASN A 95 3.83 7.63 -6.30
N LYS A 96 3.57 8.41 -5.26
CA LYS A 96 4.04 9.77 -5.11
C LYS A 96 4.42 9.98 -3.66
N ILE A 97 5.48 10.75 -3.43
CA ILE A 97 5.84 11.17 -2.09
C ILE A 97 5.43 12.63 -1.94
N TRP A 98 4.64 12.91 -0.91
CA TRP A 98 4.12 14.24 -0.64
C TRP A 98 4.70 14.82 0.63
N LYS A 99 5.10 16.08 0.54
CA LYS A 99 5.49 16.88 1.69
C LYS A 99 4.31 17.79 2.03
N PRO A 100 3.81 17.80 3.28
CA PRO A 100 2.69 18.66 3.62
C PRO A 100 3.09 20.14 3.52
N THR A 101 2.14 20.96 3.12
CA THR A 101 2.31 22.41 3.12
C THR A 101 2.19 22.94 4.55
N PRO A 102 2.71 24.17 4.83
CA PRO A 102 2.61 24.73 6.18
C PRO A 102 1.16 24.94 6.67
N TYR A 103 0.22 25.06 5.76
CA TYR A 103 -1.20 25.28 6.08
C TYR A 103 -2.04 23.99 6.00
N SER A 104 -1.42 22.83 5.76
CA SER A 104 -2.16 21.57 5.72
C SER A 104 -2.63 21.19 7.13
N PRO A 105 -3.91 20.80 7.33
CA PRO A 105 -4.37 20.30 8.61
C PRO A 105 -3.70 18.97 9.00
N LEU A 106 -3.28 18.17 8.02
CA LEU A 106 -2.53 16.93 8.23
C LEU A 106 -1.06 17.19 7.90
N ARG A 107 -0.22 17.13 8.94
CA ARG A 107 1.20 17.42 8.79
C ARG A 107 2.09 16.42 9.49
#